data_3c336f5f8b0dca617e7d11ebe58077fe
#
_entry.id   3c336f5f8b0dca617e7d11ebe58077fe
#
_cell.length_a   1.000
_cell.length_b   1.000
_cell.length_c   1.000
_cell.angle_alpha   90.00
_cell.angle_beta   90.00
_cell.angle_gamma   90.00
#
_symmetry.space_group_name_H-M   'P 1'
#
loop_
_entity.id
_entity.type
_entity.pdbx_description
1 polymer ?
#
loop_
_entity_poly.entity_id
_entity_poly.type
_entity_poly.pdbx_seq_one_letter_code
_entity_poly.pdbx_strand_id
1 'polypeptide(L)'
;MARIRAFEEAAEEASLGGVQAFGAASTGAAKVRGPLHLSIGQEAVAAGVCAHLQREDLLTSTHRGHGHTLAKGADVNKMMAELYGRAGGHNGGKGGSMHIADFSVGMLGANGVVAAGLPIACGAAQALKIQRRPHIVACFFGDGAINRGPFLEALNWAAVYRLPLLFVCEDNRYSATTDTAAMTAGEGAAARARAIGVPSDACDGNDVAAVSALAQQLIETVRADGGPQLLHALTWRVKGHVSVDGQAYRASADIDAARAGDPLQRARDRLIALGARHEDVDRIDADARAEIAAAQRFAEESPPPDAKAAFTDVQTVGSHAWR
;
A
#
# COMPACT_ATOMS: atom_id res chain seq x y z
N MET A 1 6.14 -0.79 11.11
CA MET A 1 7.10 -1.35 10.14
C MET A 1 7.36 -2.83 10.40
N ALA A 2 7.83 -3.26 11.59
CA ALA A 2 8.11 -4.67 11.91
C ALA A 2 6.92 -5.60 11.62
N ARG A 3 5.70 -5.21 12.00
CA ARG A 3 4.45 -5.95 11.68
C ARG A 3 4.24 -6.15 10.18
N ILE A 4 4.50 -5.12 9.36
CA ILE A 4 4.39 -5.21 7.91
C ILE A 4 5.42 -6.20 7.37
N ARG A 5 6.68 -6.07 7.78
CA ARG A 5 7.75 -6.97 7.36
C ARG A 5 7.44 -8.43 7.72
N ALA A 6 7.06 -8.69 8.96
CA ALA A 6 6.73 -10.03 9.42
C ALA A 6 5.54 -10.63 8.65
N PHE A 7 4.51 -9.81 8.34
CA PHE A 7 3.38 -10.23 7.52
C PHE A 7 3.80 -10.60 6.10
N GLU A 8 4.59 -9.76 5.46
CA GLU A 8 5.03 -9.97 4.08
C GLU A 8 5.96 -11.19 3.95
N GLU A 9 6.87 -11.40 4.90
CA GLU A 9 7.73 -12.58 4.95
C GLU A 9 6.90 -13.87 5.12
N ALA A 10 5.92 -13.86 6.01
CA ALA A 10 5.02 -15.00 6.23
C ALA A 10 4.12 -15.27 5.00
N ALA A 11 3.63 -14.22 4.34
CA ALA A 11 2.85 -14.35 3.11
C ALA A 11 3.71 -14.90 1.96
N GLU A 12 4.96 -14.44 1.83
CA GLU A 12 5.92 -14.95 0.84
C GLU A 12 6.14 -16.46 1.06
N GLU A 13 6.45 -16.87 2.29
CA GLU A 13 6.64 -18.29 2.65
C GLU A 13 5.40 -19.12 2.33
N ALA A 14 4.21 -18.63 2.69
CA ALA A 14 2.94 -19.29 2.39
C ALA A 14 2.60 -19.37 0.89
N SER A 15 3.27 -18.58 0.06
CA SER A 15 3.11 -18.58 -1.41
C SER A 15 4.05 -19.57 -2.12
N LEU A 16 5.02 -20.14 -1.41
CA LEU A 16 5.96 -21.11 -1.98
C LEU A 16 5.23 -22.33 -2.52
N GLY A 17 5.63 -22.79 -3.70
CA GLY A 17 4.95 -23.88 -4.42
C GLY A 17 3.65 -23.46 -5.13
N GLY A 18 3.29 -22.18 -5.10
CA GLY A 18 2.22 -21.60 -5.89
C GLY A 18 2.64 -21.33 -7.35
N VAL A 19 2.50 -20.08 -7.78
CA VAL A 19 2.99 -19.64 -9.12
C VAL A 19 4.51 -19.62 -9.09
N GLN A 20 5.16 -20.44 -9.93
CA GLN A 20 6.62 -20.54 -9.97
C GLN A 20 7.27 -19.54 -10.95
N ALA A 21 6.53 -19.09 -11.94
CA ALA A 21 6.92 -18.06 -12.91
C ALA A 21 5.68 -17.51 -13.61
N PHE A 22 5.81 -16.42 -14.35
CA PHE A 22 4.72 -15.92 -15.19
C PHE A 22 4.23 -17.03 -16.13
N GLY A 23 3.00 -17.49 -15.93
CA GLY A 23 2.37 -18.53 -16.75
C GLY A 23 2.68 -19.99 -16.39
N ALA A 24 3.49 -20.25 -15.36
CA ALA A 24 3.74 -21.61 -14.90
C ALA A 24 2.58 -22.14 -14.02
N ALA A 25 2.30 -23.43 -14.13
CA ALA A 25 1.29 -24.08 -13.31
C ALA A 25 1.70 -24.13 -11.81
N SER A 26 0.74 -23.90 -10.93
CA SER A 26 0.91 -24.09 -9.49
C SER A 26 1.14 -25.57 -9.17
N THR A 27 2.05 -25.86 -8.23
CA THR A 27 2.22 -27.23 -7.69
C THR A 27 1.09 -27.63 -6.73
N GLY A 28 0.18 -26.71 -6.39
CA GLY A 28 -0.96 -26.95 -5.50
C GLY A 28 -0.65 -26.90 -4.01
N ALA A 29 0.62 -26.80 -3.60
CA ALA A 29 1.03 -26.81 -2.20
C ALA A 29 0.90 -25.45 -1.49
N ALA A 30 0.87 -24.33 -2.24
CA ALA A 30 0.82 -23.00 -1.66
C ALA A 30 -0.52 -22.70 -0.99
N LYS A 31 -0.46 -22.07 0.19
CA LYS A 31 -1.63 -21.55 0.90
C LYS A 31 -2.08 -20.21 0.33
N VAL A 32 -1.14 -19.34 -0.06
CA VAL A 32 -1.41 -18.11 -0.82
C VAL A 32 -1.25 -18.41 -2.30
N ARG A 33 -2.32 -18.18 -3.06
CA ARG A 33 -2.37 -18.51 -4.51
C ARG A 33 -2.42 -17.23 -5.33
N GLY A 34 -1.84 -17.27 -6.53
CA GLY A 34 -1.78 -16.15 -7.45
C GLY A 34 -0.61 -15.19 -7.19
N PRO A 35 -0.55 -14.09 -7.93
CA PRO A 35 0.54 -13.12 -7.82
C PRO A 35 0.54 -12.44 -6.44
N LEU A 36 1.67 -12.48 -5.74
CA LEU A 36 1.88 -11.82 -4.47
C LEU A 36 2.87 -10.67 -4.65
N HIS A 37 2.41 -9.44 -4.37
CA HIS A 37 3.20 -8.23 -4.50
C HIS A 37 3.58 -7.72 -3.11
N LEU A 38 4.84 -7.92 -2.76
CA LEU A 38 5.36 -7.60 -1.42
C LEU A 38 5.78 -6.13 -1.30
N SER A 39 5.47 -5.50 -0.18
CA SER A 39 5.91 -4.14 0.15
C SER A 39 7.24 -4.11 0.91
N ILE A 40 7.99 -5.22 0.94
CA ILE A 40 9.31 -5.32 1.59
C ILE A 40 10.27 -4.30 1.01
N GLY A 41 10.79 -3.42 1.87
CA GLY A 41 11.65 -2.30 1.54
C GLY A 41 10.91 -0.96 1.46
N GLN A 42 9.57 -0.94 1.48
CA GLN A 42 8.74 0.26 1.39
C GLN A 42 7.92 0.53 2.67
N GLU A 43 8.18 -0.19 3.75
CA GLU A 43 7.39 -0.14 4.98
C GLU A 43 7.40 1.23 5.64
N ALA A 44 8.45 2.03 5.42
CA ALA A 44 8.58 3.35 6.02
C ALA A 44 7.54 4.34 5.46
N VAL A 45 7.18 4.23 4.18
CA VAL A 45 6.17 5.11 3.57
C VAL A 45 4.79 4.83 4.17
N ALA A 46 4.37 3.58 4.19
CA ALA A 46 3.10 3.17 4.78
C ALA A 46 3.00 3.56 6.26
N ALA A 47 4.04 3.25 7.05
CA ALA A 47 4.08 3.53 8.49
C ALA A 47 4.12 5.03 8.78
N GLY A 48 4.99 5.79 8.08
CA GLY A 48 5.17 7.22 8.30
C GLY A 48 3.94 8.05 7.95
N VAL A 49 3.26 7.72 6.85
CA VAL A 49 2.02 8.43 6.44
C VAL A 49 0.85 8.05 7.33
N CYS A 50 0.61 6.74 7.55
CA CYS A 50 -0.55 6.29 8.30
C CYS A 50 -0.50 6.66 9.79
N ALA A 51 0.69 6.95 10.35
CA ALA A 51 0.84 7.45 11.72
C ALA A 51 0.10 8.76 11.98
N HIS A 52 -0.19 9.56 10.95
CA HIS A 52 -0.87 10.85 11.03
C HIS A 52 -2.32 10.82 10.51
N LEU A 53 -2.77 9.67 10.02
CA LEU A 53 -4.16 9.49 9.60
C LEU A 53 -5.05 9.12 10.80
N GLN A 54 -6.23 9.72 10.85
CA GLN A 54 -7.28 9.32 11.77
C GLN A 54 -7.94 8.03 11.28
N ARG A 55 -8.63 7.33 12.18
CA ARG A 55 -9.36 6.11 11.81
C ARG A 55 -10.39 6.35 10.71
N GLU A 56 -11.07 7.48 10.77
CA GLU A 56 -12.13 7.91 9.86
C GLU A 56 -11.64 8.51 8.55
N ASP A 57 -10.33 8.79 8.43
CA ASP A 57 -9.74 9.18 7.16
C ASP A 57 -9.76 8.00 6.18
N LEU A 58 -9.97 8.31 4.93
CA LEU A 58 -10.08 7.31 3.90
C LEU A 58 -8.74 7.07 3.20
N LEU A 59 -8.55 5.86 2.69
CA LEU A 59 -7.32 5.47 2.01
C LEU A 59 -7.63 4.62 0.77
N THR A 60 -6.97 4.92 -0.35
CA THR A 60 -6.90 4.06 -1.52
C THR A 60 -5.47 3.58 -1.73
N SER A 61 -5.31 2.36 -2.23
CA SER A 61 -4.01 1.72 -2.35
C SER A 61 -3.82 1.04 -3.72
N THR A 62 -2.64 0.49 -3.89
CA THR A 62 -2.18 -0.22 -5.08
C THR A 62 -2.30 -1.74 -4.91
N HIS A 63 -1.79 -2.49 -5.88
CA HIS A 63 -1.59 -3.95 -5.80
C HIS A 63 -0.67 -4.39 -4.65
N ARG A 64 0.12 -3.47 -4.02
CA ARG A 64 0.94 -3.68 -2.81
C ARG A 64 0.25 -3.18 -1.55
N GLY A 65 -1.04 -3.44 -1.42
CA GLY A 65 -1.87 -2.84 -0.40
C GLY A 65 -1.65 -3.34 1.03
N HIS A 66 -0.88 -4.42 1.26
CA HIS A 66 -0.71 -5.02 2.58
C HIS A 66 -0.15 -4.04 3.61
N GLY A 67 0.96 -3.39 3.27
CA GLY A 67 1.61 -2.42 4.17
C GLY A 67 0.68 -1.27 4.54
N HIS A 68 -0.01 -0.68 3.56
CA HIS A 68 -0.95 0.42 3.77
C HIS A 68 -2.14 -0.01 4.63
N THR A 69 -2.72 -1.17 4.35
CA THR A 69 -3.88 -1.70 5.06
C THR A 69 -3.54 -1.98 6.53
N LEU A 70 -2.39 -2.63 6.79
CA LEU A 70 -1.90 -2.88 8.16
C LEU A 70 -1.55 -1.59 8.90
N ALA A 71 -0.88 -0.65 8.23
CA ALA A 71 -0.52 0.63 8.84
C ALA A 71 -1.77 1.47 9.17
N LYS A 72 -2.85 1.34 8.38
CA LYS A 72 -4.14 1.99 8.65
C LYS A 72 -4.91 1.36 9.82
N GLY A 73 -4.45 0.21 10.34
CA GLY A 73 -4.99 -0.43 11.52
C GLY A 73 -5.98 -1.57 11.25
N ALA A 74 -5.96 -2.15 10.06
CA ALA A 74 -6.78 -3.31 9.74
C ALA A 74 -6.38 -4.56 10.55
N ASP A 75 -7.33 -5.46 10.72
CA ASP A 75 -7.14 -6.72 11.44
C ASP A 75 -6.22 -7.66 10.65
N VAL A 76 -5.08 -8.00 11.23
CA VAL A 76 -4.08 -8.85 10.61
C VAL A 76 -4.54 -10.29 10.39
N ASN A 77 -5.41 -10.81 11.28
CA ASN A 77 -5.98 -12.16 11.15
C ASN A 77 -6.85 -12.25 9.90
N LYS A 78 -7.76 -11.27 9.74
CA LYS A 78 -8.61 -11.17 8.54
C LYS A 78 -7.78 -10.95 7.28
N MET A 79 -6.69 -10.19 7.37
CA MET A 79 -5.84 -9.94 6.20
C MET A 79 -5.11 -11.22 5.77
N MET A 80 -4.56 -12.00 6.71
CA MET A 80 -3.94 -13.29 6.38
C MET A 80 -4.97 -14.30 5.85
N ALA A 81 -6.17 -14.33 6.43
CA ALA A 81 -7.26 -15.19 5.96
C ALA A 81 -7.70 -14.82 4.53
N GLU A 82 -7.68 -13.52 4.17
CA GLU A 82 -7.98 -13.07 2.81
C GLU A 82 -6.96 -13.60 1.79
N LEU A 83 -5.66 -13.52 2.12
CA LEU A 83 -4.60 -14.05 1.27
C LEU A 83 -4.71 -15.58 1.11
N TYR A 84 -5.16 -16.29 2.14
CA TYR A 84 -5.39 -17.74 2.11
C TYR A 84 -6.70 -18.13 1.40
N GLY A 85 -7.48 -17.15 0.92
CA GLY A 85 -8.77 -17.38 0.27
C GLY A 85 -9.81 -17.97 1.23
N ARG A 86 -9.84 -17.51 2.48
CA ARG A 86 -10.73 -18.02 3.53
C ARG A 86 -11.90 -17.07 3.80
N ALA A 87 -13.03 -17.63 4.22
CA ALA A 87 -14.24 -16.87 4.50
C ALA A 87 -14.06 -15.85 5.64
N GLY A 88 -13.12 -16.08 6.55
CA GLY A 88 -12.75 -15.14 7.61
C GLY A 88 -11.96 -13.92 7.13
N GLY A 89 -11.63 -13.80 5.84
CA GLY A 89 -10.91 -12.67 5.26
C GLY A 89 -11.74 -11.39 5.18
N HIS A 90 -11.06 -10.23 4.98
CA HIS A 90 -11.71 -8.92 4.85
C HIS A 90 -12.76 -8.88 3.73
N ASN A 91 -12.51 -9.58 2.63
CA ASN A 91 -13.38 -9.68 1.46
C ASN A 91 -14.02 -11.07 1.34
N GLY A 92 -14.07 -11.82 2.44
CA GLY A 92 -14.58 -13.20 2.44
C GLY A 92 -13.75 -14.18 1.60
N GLY A 93 -12.46 -13.91 1.42
CA GLY A 93 -11.54 -14.72 0.63
C GLY A 93 -11.67 -14.53 -0.89
N LYS A 94 -12.41 -13.52 -1.36
CA LYS A 94 -12.68 -13.26 -2.79
C LYS A 94 -11.70 -12.30 -3.44
N GLY A 95 -11.12 -11.38 -2.68
CA GLY A 95 -10.25 -10.32 -3.20
C GLY A 95 -8.79 -10.75 -3.36
N GLY A 96 -8.30 -11.53 -2.43
CA GLY A 96 -6.89 -11.94 -2.36
C GLY A 96 -5.95 -10.75 -2.16
N SER A 97 -4.66 -10.94 -2.48
CA SER A 97 -3.57 -9.98 -2.21
C SER A 97 -3.82 -8.57 -2.77
N MET A 98 -4.35 -8.45 -3.99
CA MET A 98 -4.40 -7.15 -4.70
C MET A 98 -5.71 -6.36 -4.49
N HIS A 99 -6.68 -6.89 -3.75
CA HIS A 99 -8.02 -6.29 -3.68
C HIS A 99 -8.56 -6.21 -2.24
N ILE A 100 -7.66 -6.10 -1.27
CA ILE A 100 -8.05 -5.97 0.15
C ILE A 100 -8.76 -4.64 0.37
N ALA A 101 -9.92 -4.69 1.04
CA ALA A 101 -10.65 -3.53 1.50
C ALA A 101 -11.10 -3.73 2.94
N ASP A 102 -11.05 -2.68 3.76
CA ASP A 102 -11.54 -2.67 5.13
C ASP A 102 -12.15 -1.31 5.47
N PHE A 103 -13.44 -1.17 5.24
CA PHE A 103 -14.15 0.07 5.51
C PHE A 103 -14.19 0.44 7.00
N SER A 104 -13.96 -0.52 7.90
CA SER A 104 -13.96 -0.25 9.34
C SER A 104 -12.81 0.64 9.79
N VAL A 105 -11.74 0.72 8.98
CA VAL A 105 -10.58 1.58 9.18
C VAL A 105 -10.40 2.59 8.04
N GLY A 106 -11.40 2.77 7.18
CA GLY A 106 -11.34 3.70 6.06
C GLY A 106 -10.53 3.22 4.86
N MET A 107 -10.09 1.97 4.81
CA MET A 107 -9.39 1.40 3.66
C MET A 107 -10.40 1.06 2.55
N LEU A 108 -10.51 1.94 1.55
CA LEU A 108 -11.49 1.81 0.45
C LEU A 108 -11.15 0.68 -0.53
N GLY A 109 -9.89 0.33 -0.64
CA GLY A 109 -9.46 -0.83 -1.40
C GLY A 109 -8.06 -0.70 -1.99
N ALA A 110 -7.39 -1.85 -2.05
CA ALA A 110 -6.26 -2.11 -2.92
C ALA A 110 -6.76 -2.35 -4.35
N ASN A 111 -5.94 -2.03 -5.36
CA ASN A 111 -6.37 -2.14 -6.75
C ASN A 111 -5.20 -2.57 -7.65
N GLY A 112 -5.42 -3.63 -8.45
CA GLY A 112 -4.46 -4.11 -9.43
C GLY A 112 -4.37 -3.24 -10.69
N VAL A 113 -5.35 -2.37 -10.95
CA VAL A 113 -5.33 -1.49 -12.12
C VAL A 113 -4.50 -0.24 -11.84
N VAL A 114 -3.42 -0.07 -12.61
CA VAL A 114 -2.48 1.05 -12.41
C VAL A 114 -3.18 2.39 -12.57
N ALA A 115 -3.02 3.26 -11.57
CA ALA A 115 -3.62 4.60 -11.44
C ALA A 115 -5.12 4.64 -11.11
N ALA A 116 -5.85 3.51 -11.06
CA ALA A 116 -7.30 3.53 -10.78
C ALA A 116 -7.65 4.08 -9.38
N GLY A 117 -6.76 3.93 -8.40
CA GLY A 117 -6.96 4.49 -7.05
C GLY A 117 -7.08 6.02 -7.03
N LEU A 118 -6.48 6.72 -8.00
CA LEU A 118 -6.46 8.18 -8.07
C LEU A 118 -7.85 8.80 -8.26
N PRO A 119 -8.62 8.46 -9.32
CA PRO A 119 -9.97 8.98 -9.47
C PRO A 119 -10.94 8.48 -8.39
N ILE A 120 -10.73 7.26 -7.86
CA ILE A 120 -11.54 6.76 -6.73
C ILE A 120 -11.31 7.65 -5.50
N ALA A 121 -10.05 8.00 -5.19
CA ALA A 121 -9.72 8.91 -4.09
C ALA A 121 -10.31 10.30 -4.29
N CYS A 122 -10.30 10.83 -5.51
CA CYS A 122 -10.96 12.09 -5.84
C CYS A 122 -12.46 12.04 -5.57
N GLY A 123 -13.14 10.97 -5.99
CA GLY A 123 -14.57 10.77 -5.71
C GLY A 123 -14.88 10.71 -4.22
N ALA A 124 -14.06 9.97 -3.46
CA ALA A 124 -14.18 9.90 -2.00
C ALA A 124 -13.95 11.27 -1.32
N ALA A 125 -12.91 12.01 -1.72
CA ALA A 125 -12.61 13.35 -1.19
C ALA A 125 -13.71 14.36 -1.56
N GLN A 126 -14.25 14.27 -2.77
CA GLN A 126 -15.39 15.07 -3.20
C GLN A 126 -16.63 14.80 -2.34
N ALA A 127 -16.89 13.53 -2.03
CA ALA A 127 -18.00 13.14 -1.16
C ALA A 127 -17.83 13.70 0.26
N LEU A 128 -16.62 13.59 0.85
CA LEU A 128 -16.31 14.19 2.15
C LEU A 128 -16.57 15.70 2.16
N LYS A 129 -16.13 16.40 1.12
CA LYS A 129 -16.33 17.84 0.99
C LYS A 129 -17.80 18.23 0.86
N ILE A 130 -18.57 17.55 0.02
CA ILE A 130 -20.02 17.77 -0.14
C ILE A 130 -20.74 17.53 1.18
N GLN A 131 -20.37 16.46 1.90
CA GLN A 131 -20.95 16.10 3.20
C GLN A 131 -20.42 16.95 4.36
N ARG A 132 -19.48 17.87 4.11
CA ARG A 132 -18.81 18.71 5.12
C ARG A 132 -18.19 17.90 6.26
N ARG A 133 -17.64 16.74 5.95
CA ARG A 133 -16.95 15.89 6.93
C ARG A 133 -15.49 16.36 7.08
N PRO A 134 -14.95 16.40 8.31
CA PRO A 134 -13.60 16.92 8.59
C PRO A 134 -12.48 15.92 8.28
N HIS A 135 -12.75 14.89 7.50
CA HIS A 135 -11.79 13.84 7.17
C HIS A 135 -11.09 14.12 5.85
N ILE A 136 -9.99 13.44 5.63
CA ILE A 136 -9.21 13.52 4.40
C ILE A 136 -9.14 12.15 3.72
N VAL A 137 -8.63 12.14 2.49
CA VAL A 137 -8.30 10.91 1.77
C VAL A 137 -6.80 10.88 1.54
N ALA A 138 -6.14 9.74 1.80
CA ALA A 138 -4.78 9.45 1.36
C ALA A 138 -4.84 8.49 0.16
N CYS A 139 -4.17 8.84 -0.94
CA CYS A 139 -4.13 8.03 -2.15
C CYS A 139 -2.70 7.57 -2.42
N PHE A 140 -2.41 6.29 -2.19
CA PHE A 140 -1.11 5.71 -2.51
C PHE A 140 -1.08 5.22 -3.96
N PHE A 141 0.02 5.51 -4.66
CA PHE A 141 0.25 5.04 -6.03
C PHE A 141 1.77 4.94 -6.30
N GLY A 142 2.16 4.13 -7.27
CA GLY A 142 3.55 3.97 -7.65
C GLY A 142 3.96 4.94 -8.77
N ASP A 143 5.27 5.07 -8.97
CA ASP A 143 5.93 5.88 -10.00
C ASP A 143 5.43 5.58 -11.43
N GLY A 144 5.12 4.33 -11.76
CA GLY A 144 4.52 3.98 -13.05
C GLY A 144 3.14 4.59 -13.31
N ALA A 145 2.40 4.93 -12.26
CA ALA A 145 1.07 5.52 -12.39
C ALA A 145 1.09 6.94 -12.97
N ILE A 146 2.18 7.69 -12.80
CA ILE A 146 2.29 9.08 -13.29
C ILE A 146 2.28 9.21 -14.81
N ASN A 147 2.51 8.10 -15.51
CA ASN A 147 2.46 8.02 -16.98
C ASN A 147 1.07 7.60 -17.51
N ARG A 148 0.08 7.49 -16.63
CA ARG A 148 -1.31 7.15 -16.99
C ARG A 148 -2.21 8.40 -16.95
N GLY A 149 -3.18 8.47 -17.86
CA GLY A 149 -4.15 9.57 -17.93
C GLY A 149 -4.80 9.92 -16.58
N PRO A 150 -5.32 8.93 -15.81
CA PRO A 150 -5.95 9.18 -14.53
C PRO A 150 -5.09 9.94 -13.50
N PHE A 151 -3.77 9.92 -13.60
CA PHE A 151 -2.91 10.71 -12.74
C PHE A 151 -3.14 12.21 -12.96
N LEU A 152 -3.01 12.68 -14.20
CA LEU A 152 -3.19 14.09 -14.53
C LEU A 152 -4.63 14.55 -14.31
N GLU A 153 -5.60 13.71 -14.67
CA GLU A 153 -7.03 13.98 -14.51
C GLU A 153 -7.40 14.15 -13.03
N ALA A 154 -6.94 13.25 -12.18
CA ALA A 154 -7.20 13.29 -10.74
C ALA A 154 -6.56 14.49 -10.05
N LEU A 155 -5.30 14.82 -10.39
CA LEU A 155 -4.63 16.01 -9.83
C LEU A 155 -5.36 17.29 -10.23
N ASN A 156 -5.70 17.42 -11.51
CA ASN A 156 -6.44 18.58 -12.00
C ASN A 156 -7.80 18.71 -11.30
N TRP A 157 -8.56 17.62 -11.20
CA TRP A 157 -9.85 17.62 -10.51
C TRP A 157 -9.69 18.02 -9.03
N ALA A 158 -8.73 17.42 -8.34
CA ALA A 158 -8.47 17.72 -6.94
C ALA A 158 -8.07 19.17 -6.71
N ALA A 159 -7.24 19.74 -7.59
CA ALA A 159 -6.81 21.15 -7.52
C ALA A 159 -7.98 22.10 -7.76
N VAL A 160 -8.76 21.90 -8.84
CA VAL A 160 -9.91 22.75 -9.20
C VAL A 160 -10.94 22.81 -8.06
N TYR A 161 -11.25 21.68 -7.46
CA TYR A 161 -12.23 21.60 -6.38
C TYR A 161 -11.63 21.71 -4.97
N ARG A 162 -10.30 21.95 -4.85
CA ARG A 162 -9.60 22.03 -3.55
C ARG A 162 -10.01 20.88 -2.63
N LEU A 163 -9.82 19.64 -3.12
CA LEU A 163 -10.26 18.44 -2.40
C LEU A 163 -9.35 18.15 -1.21
N PRO A 164 -9.88 17.62 -0.09
CA PRO A 164 -9.10 17.20 1.07
C PRO A 164 -8.35 15.87 0.78
N LEU A 165 -7.31 15.94 -0.05
CA LEU A 165 -6.65 14.78 -0.62
C LEU A 165 -5.12 14.89 -0.53
N LEU A 166 -4.51 13.90 0.11
CA LEU A 166 -3.06 13.68 0.07
C LEU A 166 -2.74 12.60 -0.98
N PHE A 167 -2.03 12.96 -2.01
CA PHE A 167 -1.43 12.05 -2.97
C PHE A 167 -0.08 11.57 -2.44
N VAL A 168 0.17 10.25 -2.40
CA VAL A 168 1.43 9.65 -1.94
C VAL A 168 2.01 8.80 -3.06
N CYS A 169 3.08 9.31 -3.68
CA CYS A 169 3.82 8.55 -4.70
C CYS A 169 4.93 7.73 -4.06
N GLU A 170 4.82 6.41 -4.11
CA GLU A 170 5.90 5.48 -3.77
C GLU A 170 6.76 5.24 -5.00
N ASP A 171 7.80 6.05 -5.16
CA ASP A 171 8.74 5.96 -6.27
C ASP A 171 9.85 4.96 -5.95
N ASN A 172 9.63 3.71 -6.35
CA ASN A 172 10.61 2.63 -6.21
C ASN A 172 11.45 2.42 -7.48
N ARG A 173 11.40 3.37 -8.42
CA ARG A 173 12.12 3.45 -9.69
C ARG A 173 11.81 2.35 -10.71
N TYR A 174 10.82 1.49 -10.44
CA TYR A 174 10.46 0.41 -11.35
C TYR A 174 8.95 0.25 -11.48
N SER A 175 8.45 0.45 -12.69
CA SER A 175 7.09 0.05 -13.06
C SER A 175 7.12 -1.41 -13.56
N ALA A 176 6.65 -2.33 -12.73
CA ALA A 176 6.86 -3.76 -12.92
C ALA A 176 8.36 -4.08 -13.06
N THR A 177 8.80 -4.44 -14.26
CA THR A 177 10.19 -4.77 -14.59
C THR A 177 10.90 -3.67 -15.38
N THR A 178 10.21 -2.53 -15.65
CA THR A 178 10.73 -1.43 -16.45
C THR A 178 11.25 -0.32 -15.56
N ASP A 179 12.48 0.11 -15.78
CA ASP A 179 13.06 1.28 -15.15
C ASP A 179 12.25 2.53 -15.50
N THR A 180 11.76 3.24 -14.49
CA THR A 180 10.91 4.41 -14.67
C THR A 180 11.66 5.57 -15.33
N ALA A 181 12.95 5.72 -15.09
CA ALA A 181 13.78 6.76 -15.72
C ALA A 181 13.84 6.60 -17.25
N ALA A 182 13.79 5.36 -17.74
CA ALA A 182 13.77 5.08 -19.17
C ALA A 182 12.43 5.42 -19.85
N MET A 183 11.34 5.57 -19.07
CA MET A 183 9.97 5.72 -19.58
C MET A 183 9.29 7.01 -19.11
N THR A 184 9.94 7.82 -18.29
CA THR A 184 9.35 9.04 -17.70
C THR A 184 10.15 10.27 -18.10
N ALA A 185 9.52 11.13 -18.91
CA ALA A 185 10.09 12.44 -19.21
C ALA A 185 9.89 13.41 -18.03
N GLY A 186 10.89 14.27 -17.79
CA GLY A 186 10.87 15.30 -16.74
C GLY A 186 11.24 14.76 -15.35
N GLU A 187 10.97 15.56 -14.33
CA GLU A 187 11.45 15.35 -12.96
C GLU A 187 10.48 14.52 -12.08
N GLY A 188 9.63 13.68 -12.67
CA GLY A 188 8.79 12.73 -11.95
C GLY A 188 7.50 13.33 -11.35
N ALA A 189 6.98 12.65 -10.31
CA ALA A 189 5.64 12.93 -9.76
C ALA A 189 5.48 14.33 -9.20
N ALA A 190 6.42 14.79 -8.38
CA ALA A 190 6.35 16.09 -7.73
C ALA A 190 6.36 17.26 -8.74
N ALA A 191 7.22 17.20 -9.76
CA ALA A 191 7.27 18.25 -10.78
C ALA A 191 5.97 18.33 -11.60
N ARG A 192 5.42 17.16 -11.97
CA ARG A 192 4.14 17.10 -12.69
C ARG A 192 2.98 17.64 -11.85
N ALA A 193 2.96 17.33 -10.56
CA ALA A 193 1.94 17.83 -9.64
C ALA A 193 2.00 19.37 -9.52
N ARG A 194 3.19 19.94 -9.33
CA ARG A 194 3.39 21.40 -9.29
C ARG A 194 2.94 22.08 -10.57
N ALA A 195 3.21 21.47 -11.73
CA ALA A 195 2.77 22.02 -13.03
C ALA A 195 1.24 22.10 -13.18
N ILE A 196 0.49 21.30 -12.42
CA ILE A 196 -0.98 21.31 -12.41
C ILE A 196 -1.52 22.15 -11.24
N GLY A 197 -0.65 22.71 -10.40
CA GLY A 197 -1.06 23.54 -9.26
C GLY A 197 -1.30 22.74 -7.96
N VAL A 198 -0.83 21.51 -7.88
CA VAL A 198 -0.81 20.71 -6.64
C VAL A 198 0.56 20.88 -5.97
N PRO A 199 0.65 21.53 -4.79
CA PRO A 199 1.89 21.63 -4.04
C PRO A 199 2.43 20.24 -3.72
N SER A 200 3.77 20.10 -3.78
CA SER A 200 4.38 18.79 -3.61
C SER A 200 5.80 18.89 -3.10
N ASP A 201 6.15 17.98 -2.20
CA ASP A 201 7.47 17.82 -1.65
C ASP A 201 7.94 16.37 -1.74
N ALA A 202 9.26 16.19 -1.74
CA ALA A 202 9.89 14.88 -1.83
C ALA A 202 10.71 14.58 -0.57
N CYS A 203 10.78 13.29 -0.21
CA CYS A 203 11.64 12.81 0.88
C CYS A 203 12.26 11.45 0.57
N ASP A 204 13.24 11.08 1.38
CA ASP A 204 13.75 9.71 1.43
C ASP A 204 12.68 8.79 2.03
N GLY A 205 12.04 8.00 1.17
CA GLY A 205 11.00 7.05 1.53
C GLY A 205 11.47 5.84 2.34
N ASN A 206 12.79 5.69 2.54
CA ASN A 206 13.37 4.67 3.40
C ASN A 206 13.73 5.21 4.80
N ASP A 207 13.60 6.52 5.04
CA ASP A 207 13.69 7.13 6.38
C ASP A 207 12.28 7.39 6.93
N VAL A 208 11.83 6.53 7.84
CA VAL A 208 10.48 6.66 8.42
C VAL A 208 10.27 7.99 9.15
N ALA A 209 11.31 8.60 9.71
CA ALA A 209 11.18 9.89 10.39
C ALA A 209 11.04 11.03 9.38
N ALA A 210 11.76 10.99 8.25
CA ALA A 210 11.59 11.96 7.18
C ALA A 210 10.20 11.86 6.56
N VAL A 211 9.74 10.64 6.27
CA VAL A 211 8.36 10.41 5.77
C VAL A 211 7.33 10.92 6.76
N SER A 212 7.47 10.58 8.05
CA SER A 212 6.53 10.98 9.11
C SER A 212 6.45 12.50 9.26
N ALA A 213 7.59 13.19 9.29
CA ALA A 213 7.63 14.64 9.42
C ALA A 213 6.96 15.35 8.23
N LEU A 214 7.28 14.92 7.00
CA LEU A 214 6.68 15.49 5.81
C LEU A 214 5.18 15.15 5.71
N ALA A 215 4.79 13.92 6.01
CA ALA A 215 3.39 13.50 5.99
C ALA A 215 2.57 14.30 7.00
N GLN A 216 3.08 14.53 8.21
CA GLN A 216 2.42 15.38 9.21
C GLN A 216 2.13 16.77 8.66
N GLN A 217 3.14 17.45 8.15
CA GLN A 217 3.02 18.80 7.57
C GLN A 217 1.96 18.86 6.45
N LEU A 218 2.03 17.92 5.52
CA LEU A 218 1.11 17.91 4.38
C LEU A 218 -0.32 17.56 4.79
N ILE A 219 -0.51 16.61 5.70
CA ILE A 219 -1.82 16.22 6.26
C ILE A 219 -2.45 17.40 7.01
N GLU A 220 -1.69 18.10 7.85
CA GLU A 220 -2.16 19.31 8.55
C GLU A 220 -2.61 20.38 7.55
N THR A 221 -1.85 20.60 6.46
CA THR A 221 -2.21 21.52 5.39
C THR A 221 -3.51 21.11 4.71
N VAL A 222 -3.67 19.82 4.36
CA VAL A 222 -4.90 19.30 3.75
C VAL A 222 -6.11 19.50 4.67
N ARG A 223 -5.94 19.20 5.97
CA ARG A 223 -7.02 19.37 6.97
C ARG A 223 -7.43 20.82 7.19
N ALA A 224 -6.50 21.76 7.07
CA ALA A 224 -6.75 23.19 7.20
C ALA A 224 -7.42 23.80 5.94
N ASP A 225 -8.04 22.99 5.08
CA ASP A 225 -8.62 23.39 3.78
C ASP A 225 -7.58 23.96 2.80
N GLY A 226 -6.32 23.53 2.94
CA GLY A 226 -5.24 23.92 2.05
C GLY A 226 -5.33 23.33 0.64
N GLY A 227 -6.33 22.46 0.39
CA GLY A 227 -6.49 21.73 -0.88
C GLY A 227 -5.55 20.53 -0.97
N PRO A 228 -5.44 19.90 -2.15
CA PRO A 228 -4.66 18.70 -2.32
C PRO A 228 -3.16 18.98 -2.17
N GLN A 229 -2.43 17.99 -1.65
CA GLN A 229 -0.97 17.98 -1.53
C GLN A 229 -0.42 16.69 -2.13
N LEU A 230 0.86 16.67 -2.53
CA LEU A 230 1.53 15.45 -2.97
C LEU A 230 2.84 15.23 -2.21
N LEU A 231 2.97 14.04 -1.62
CA LEU A 231 4.20 13.51 -1.05
C LEU A 231 4.86 12.57 -2.07
N HIS A 232 6.10 12.86 -2.47
CA HIS A 232 6.90 12.01 -3.35
C HIS A 232 7.97 11.30 -2.53
N ALA A 233 7.74 10.03 -2.19
CA ALA A 233 8.65 9.20 -1.40
C ALA A 233 9.56 8.39 -2.33
N LEU A 234 10.86 8.70 -2.31
CA LEU A 234 11.88 7.95 -3.04
C LEU A 234 12.25 6.70 -2.24
N THR A 235 11.92 5.54 -2.72
CA THR A 235 12.08 4.27 -2.00
C THR A 235 12.62 3.16 -2.90
N TRP A 236 12.73 1.93 -2.36
CA TRP A 236 13.18 0.76 -3.09
C TRP A 236 12.38 -0.48 -2.70
N ARG A 237 12.08 -1.32 -3.69
CA ARG A 237 11.64 -2.69 -3.41
C ARG A 237 12.87 -3.57 -3.18
N VAL A 238 12.98 -4.20 -2.02
CA VAL A 238 14.03 -5.19 -1.75
C VAL A 238 13.77 -6.47 -2.55
N LYS A 239 12.51 -6.83 -2.75
CA LYS A 239 12.08 -7.98 -3.58
C LYS A 239 11.75 -7.55 -5.02
N GLY A 240 11.55 -8.53 -5.89
CA GLY A 240 11.11 -8.31 -7.26
C GLY A 240 9.70 -7.70 -7.37
N HIS A 241 9.16 -7.67 -8.58
CA HIS A 241 7.80 -7.15 -8.78
C HIS A 241 6.75 -8.02 -8.09
N VAL A 242 6.89 -9.33 -8.22
CA VAL A 242 6.10 -10.36 -7.51
C VAL A 242 7.04 -11.28 -6.74
N SER A 243 6.50 -12.08 -5.82
CA SER A 243 7.27 -12.98 -4.94
C SER A 243 8.19 -13.97 -5.68
N VAL A 244 7.82 -14.36 -6.89
CA VAL A 244 8.59 -15.31 -7.73
C VAL A 244 9.52 -14.63 -8.74
N ASP A 245 9.65 -13.31 -8.70
CA ASP A 245 10.47 -12.54 -9.63
C ASP A 245 11.95 -12.54 -9.21
N GLY A 246 12.80 -13.13 -10.04
CA GLY A 246 14.24 -13.25 -9.81
C GLY A 246 15.04 -11.96 -10.03
N GLN A 247 14.40 -10.83 -10.40
CA GLN A 247 15.00 -9.50 -10.57
C GLN A 247 16.11 -9.40 -11.64
N ALA A 248 16.11 -10.25 -12.65
CA ALA A 248 17.12 -10.27 -13.70
C ALA A 248 17.25 -8.95 -14.50
N TYR A 249 16.27 -8.07 -14.40
CA TYR A 249 16.23 -6.74 -15.03
C TYR A 249 16.93 -5.65 -14.21
N ARG A 250 17.40 -5.96 -12.99
CA ARG A 250 18.13 -5.04 -12.11
C ARG A 250 19.60 -5.35 -12.09
N ALA A 251 20.44 -4.32 -12.01
CA ALA A 251 21.85 -4.51 -11.73
C ALA A 251 22.04 -5.03 -10.30
N SER A 252 23.01 -5.93 -10.09
CA SER A 252 23.32 -6.45 -8.76
C SER A 252 23.67 -5.34 -7.76
N ALA A 253 24.39 -4.32 -8.20
CA ALA A 253 24.74 -3.16 -7.38
C ALA A 253 23.49 -2.41 -6.86
N ASP A 254 22.42 -2.30 -7.66
CA ASP A 254 21.18 -1.66 -7.25
C ASP A 254 20.43 -2.51 -6.21
N ILE A 255 20.46 -3.83 -6.36
CA ILE A 255 19.87 -4.77 -5.40
C ILE A 255 20.61 -4.68 -4.06
N ASP A 256 21.95 -4.62 -4.08
CA ASP A 256 22.75 -4.51 -2.87
C ASP A 256 22.55 -3.15 -2.19
N ALA A 257 22.47 -2.07 -2.96
CA ALA A 257 22.14 -0.73 -2.45
C ALA A 257 20.74 -0.69 -1.81
N ALA A 258 19.74 -1.34 -2.43
CA ALA A 258 18.40 -1.46 -1.87
C ALA A 258 18.39 -2.19 -0.53
N ARG A 259 19.16 -3.27 -0.41
CA ARG A 259 19.31 -4.03 0.85
C ARG A 259 20.03 -3.23 1.93
N ALA A 260 21.10 -2.52 1.56
CA ALA A 260 21.83 -1.63 2.49
C ALA A 260 20.97 -0.47 3.00
N GLY A 261 20.01 -0.01 2.20
CA GLY A 261 19.03 1.02 2.55
C GLY A 261 17.77 0.53 3.24
N ASP A 262 17.74 -0.70 3.77
CA ASP A 262 16.55 -1.30 4.39
C ASP A 262 15.95 -0.39 5.48
N PRO A 263 14.68 0.04 5.34
CA PRO A 263 14.05 0.98 6.26
C PRO A 263 13.90 0.44 7.70
N LEU A 264 13.80 -0.88 7.89
CA LEU A 264 13.74 -1.46 9.23
C LEU A 264 15.10 -1.36 9.92
N GLN A 265 16.17 -1.70 9.21
CA GLN A 265 17.52 -1.60 9.76
C GLN A 265 17.86 -0.15 10.12
N ARG A 266 17.56 0.80 9.24
CA ARG A 266 17.75 2.24 9.48
C ARG A 266 16.97 2.73 10.70
N ALA A 267 15.71 2.30 10.84
CA ALA A 267 14.91 2.65 12.01
C ALA A 267 15.46 2.04 13.30
N ARG A 268 15.92 0.78 13.26
CA ARG A 268 16.58 0.10 14.37
C ARG A 268 17.82 0.86 14.83
N ASP A 269 18.73 1.17 13.90
CA ASP A 269 19.98 1.87 14.18
C ASP A 269 19.69 3.26 14.79
N ARG A 270 18.69 3.97 14.28
CA ARG A 270 18.26 5.25 14.79
C ARG A 270 17.69 5.14 16.22
N LEU A 271 16.86 4.13 16.51
CA LEU A 271 16.33 3.91 17.87
C LEU A 271 17.46 3.65 18.88
N ILE A 272 18.43 2.83 18.53
CA ILE A 272 19.59 2.54 19.36
C ILE A 272 20.42 3.83 19.58
N ALA A 273 20.66 4.60 18.52
CA ALA A 273 21.36 5.88 18.63
C ALA A 273 20.65 6.90 19.51
N LEU A 274 19.32 6.83 19.60
CA LEU A 274 18.47 7.64 20.50
C LEU A 274 18.38 7.07 21.92
N GLY A 275 19.08 5.97 22.23
CA GLY A 275 19.15 5.39 23.56
C GLY A 275 18.16 4.26 23.84
N ALA A 276 17.47 3.74 22.84
CA ALA A 276 16.66 2.53 23.02
C ALA A 276 17.59 1.32 23.29
N ARG A 277 17.15 0.41 24.17
CA ARG A 277 17.90 -0.82 24.43
C ARG A 277 17.72 -1.81 23.27
N HIS A 278 18.74 -2.54 22.92
CA HIS A 278 18.68 -3.60 21.89
C HIS A 278 17.55 -4.59 22.18
N GLU A 279 17.40 -5.01 23.45
CA GLU A 279 16.36 -5.94 23.88
C GLU A 279 14.93 -5.43 23.62
N ASP A 280 14.69 -4.12 23.76
CA ASP A 280 13.37 -3.53 23.53
C ASP A 280 13.06 -3.52 22.02
N VAL A 281 14.06 -3.26 21.18
CA VAL A 281 13.91 -3.33 19.72
C VAL A 281 13.74 -4.77 19.24
N ASP A 282 14.50 -5.72 19.79
CA ASP A 282 14.36 -7.15 19.49
C ASP A 282 12.98 -7.68 19.89
N ARG A 283 12.43 -7.19 21.01
CA ARG A 283 11.08 -7.54 21.45
C ARG A 283 10.01 -7.09 20.47
N ILE A 284 10.14 -5.89 19.85
CA ILE A 284 9.21 -5.42 18.81
C ILE A 284 9.14 -6.41 17.65
N ASP A 285 10.30 -6.90 17.20
CA ASP A 285 10.36 -7.88 16.10
C ASP A 285 9.76 -9.23 16.52
N ALA A 286 10.06 -9.68 17.74
CA ALA A 286 9.52 -10.92 18.28
C ALA A 286 7.99 -10.87 18.43
N ASP A 287 7.46 -9.77 18.96
CA ASP A 287 6.02 -9.56 19.14
C ASP A 287 5.30 -9.51 17.79
N ALA A 288 5.88 -8.82 16.79
CA ALA A 288 5.35 -8.79 15.44
C ALA A 288 5.28 -10.20 14.82
N ARG A 289 6.35 -10.98 14.93
CA ARG A 289 6.38 -12.38 14.43
C ARG A 289 5.37 -13.26 15.15
N ALA A 290 5.22 -13.13 16.46
CA ALA A 290 4.24 -13.88 17.24
C ALA A 290 2.80 -13.55 16.82
N GLU A 291 2.49 -12.27 16.59
CA GLU A 291 1.19 -11.82 16.09
C GLU A 291 0.90 -12.44 14.71
N ILE A 292 1.88 -12.39 13.79
CA ILE A 292 1.69 -12.96 12.44
C ILE A 292 1.54 -14.48 12.48
N ALA A 293 2.28 -15.19 13.34
CA ALA A 293 2.10 -16.63 13.52
C ALA A 293 0.68 -16.98 14.04
N ALA A 294 0.10 -16.12 14.88
CA ALA A 294 -1.29 -16.26 15.30
C ALA A 294 -2.27 -16.03 14.12
N ALA A 295 -1.99 -15.02 13.29
CA ALA A 295 -2.79 -14.72 12.11
C ALA A 295 -2.74 -15.87 11.06
N GLN A 296 -1.61 -16.53 10.90
CA GLN A 296 -1.50 -17.72 10.05
C GLN A 296 -2.37 -18.87 10.57
N ARG A 297 -2.35 -19.15 11.89
CA ARG A 297 -3.23 -20.17 12.48
C ARG A 297 -4.71 -19.83 12.29
N PHE A 298 -5.11 -18.58 12.54
CA PHE A 298 -6.47 -18.13 12.29
C PHE A 298 -6.90 -18.36 10.82
N ALA A 299 -6.00 -18.04 9.87
CA ALA A 299 -6.28 -18.24 8.45
C ALA A 299 -6.40 -19.74 8.09
N GLU A 300 -5.60 -20.61 8.70
CA GLU A 300 -5.66 -22.05 8.49
C GLU A 300 -6.95 -22.67 9.04
N GLU A 301 -7.40 -22.22 10.19
CA GLU A 301 -8.62 -22.67 10.87
C GLU A 301 -9.90 -22.11 10.22
N SER A 302 -9.79 -20.98 9.52
CA SER A 302 -10.92 -20.37 8.82
C SER A 302 -11.44 -21.27 7.70
N PRO A 303 -12.76 -21.47 7.57
CA PRO A 303 -13.33 -22.30 6.51
C PRO A 303 -13.14 -21.67 5.12
N PRO A 304 -13.16 -22.46 4.04
CA PRO A 304 -13.26 -21.92 2.69
C PRO A 304 -14.61 -21.19 2.53
N PRO A 305 -14.69 -20.20 1.62
CA PRO A 305 -15.96 -19.56 1.29
C PRO A 305 -16.98 -20.57 0.75
N ASP A 306 -18.27 -20.35 1.06
CA ASP A 306 -19.35 -21.09 0.41
C ASP A 306 -19.31 -20.81 -1.11
N ALA A 307 -19.56 -21.83 -1.93
CA ALA A 307 -19.62 -21.68 -3.40
C ALA A 307 -20.65 -20.62 -3.84
N LYS A 308 -21.72 -20.41 -3.11
CA LYS A 308 -22.71 -19.36 -3.35
C LYS A 308 -22.13 -17.95 -3.21
N ALA A 309 -21.05 -17.79 -2.43
CA ALA A 309 -20.39 -16.49 -2.27
C ALA A 309 -19.82 -15.95 -3.60
N ALA A 310 -19.59 -16.82 -4.59
CA ALA A 310 -19.20 -16.38 -5.94
C ALA A 310 -20.25 -15.49 -6.63
N PHE A 311 -21.50 -15.55 -6.20
CA PHE A 311 -22.63 -14.84 -6.79
C PHE A 311 -23.13 -13.69 -5.91
N THR A 312 -22.50 -13.44 -4.76
CA THR A 312 -22.85 -12.34 -3.85
C THR A 312 -21.81 -11.20 -3.97
N ASP A 313 -22.23 -9.99 -3.67
CA ASP A 313 -21.37 -8.80 -3.64
C ASP A 313 -20.63 -8.52 -4.96
N VAL A 314 -21.16 -9.01 -6.08
CA VAL A 314 -20.56 -8.82 -7.42
C VAL A 314 -20.96 -7.45 -7.96
N GLN A 315 -22.22 -7.07 -7.76
CA GLN A 315 -22.77 -5.77 -8.09
C GLN A 315 -24.01 -5.51 -7.24
N THR A 316 -24.32 -4.25 -7.03
CA THR A 316 -25.63 -3.88 -6.47
C THR A 316 -26.68 -4.23 -7.51
N VAL A 317 -27.49 -5.26 -7.23
CA VAL A 317 -28.67 -5.54 -8.05
C VAL A 317 -29.57 -4.32 -7.90
N GLY A 318 -29.74 -3.57 -8.99
CA GLY A 318 -30.42 -2.28 -8.99
C GLY A 318 -31.70 -2.33 -8.19
N SER A 319 -31.86 -1.42 -7.26
CA SER A 319 -33.17 -1.17 -6.66
C SER A 319 -34.12 -0.77 -7.78
N HIS A 320 -35.39 -1.11 -7.65
CA HIS A 320 -36.47 -0.69 -8.58
C HIS A 320 -36.57 0.84 -8.78
N ALA A 321 -35.71 1.63 -8.12
CA ALA A 321 -35.61 3.09 -8.22
C ALA A 321 -35.08 3.61 -9.58
N TRP A 322 -34.62 2.74 -10.46
CA TRP A 322 -34.14 3.10 -11.82
C TRP A 322 -35.13 2.75 -12.92
N ARG A 323 -36.44 2.62 -12.60
CA ARG A 323 -37.51 2.47 -13.59
C ARG A 323 -38.19 3.80 -13.83
#